data_efc4d631f69c4bf4b88da0aecef305b8
#
_entry.id   efc4d631f69c4bf4b88da0aecef305b8
#
_cell.length_a   1.000
_cell.length_b   1.000
_cell.length_c   1.000
_cell.angle_alpha   90.00
_cell.angle_beta   90.00
_cell.angle_gamma   90.00
#
_symmetry.space_group_name_H-M   'P 1'
#
loop_
_entity.id
_entity.type
_entity.pdbx_description
1 polymer ?
#
loop_
_entity_poly.entity_id
_entity_poly.type
_entity_poly.pdbx_seq_one_letter_code
_entity_poly.pdbx_strand_id
1 'polypeptide(L)'
;MKLTLESHVKDDVLVIRCKGRISFGKEVEALEAEVHKHTKIEGTEVFIVKQVVIHLADAEYLDSSGLGALIRMLGILQAAGGGLKLCQLSPTVAKVMEVTNLSSLFHPYSTEAHAIAAFSHGHRPHGESLGSSKTRIVCIDPSSNLLAGLSALLTRSGYEVFTTRHVGDASTLVRAIAPSLMISGPGMHAHPTGSAMIEKFRQSGHLHVLQLPPDFHTAEAGQAGQDLLSQVRALVAG
;
A
#
# COMPACT_ATOMS: atom_id res chain seq x y z
N MET A 1 -23.20 9.89 1.11
CA MET A 1 -23.78 9.40 2.38
C MET A 1 -22.68 9.37 3.44
N LYS A 2 -22.96 9.59 4.74
CA LYS A 2 -21.98 9.52 5.82
C LYS A 2 -21.53 8.06 6.00
N LEU A 3 -20.29 7.83 6.45
CA LEU A 3 -19.80 6.50 6.74
C LEU A 3 -20.57 5.88 7.92
N THR A 4 -21.01 4.65 7.73
CA THR A 4 -21.59 3.80 8.79
C THR A 4 -20.74 2.54 8.87
N LEU A 5 -20.41 2.12 10.09
CA LEU A 5 -19.58 0.95 10.37
C LEU A 5 -20.38 -0.06 11.18
N GLU A 6 -20.33 -1.32 10.78
CA GLU A 6 -20.86 -2.45 11.54
C GLU A 6 -19.70 -3.41 11.77
N SER A 7 -19.40 -3.71 13.03
CA SER A 7 -18.29 -4.57 13.40
C SER A 7 -18.73 -5.80 14.19
N HIS A 8 -18.07 -6.93 13.95
CA HIS A 8 -18.21 -8.15 14.73
C HIS A 8 -16.90 -8.93 14.70
N VAL A 9 -16.70 -9.79 15.69
CA VAL A 9 -15.54 -10.70 15.74
C VAL A 9 -16.02 -12.11 15.44
N LYS A 10 -15.33 -12.79 14.53
CA LYS A 10 -15.57 -14.17 14.14
C LYS A 10 -14.24 -14.89 13.92
N ASP A 11 -14.05 -16.04 14.56
CA ASP A 11 -12.84 -16.86 14.46
C ASP A 11 -11.55 -16.06 14.73
N ASP A 12 -11.56 -15.22 15.79
CA ASP A 12 -10.48 -14.27 16.16
C ASP A 12 -10.15 -13.21 15.08
N VAL A 13 -11.03 -13.02 14.12
CA VAL A 13 -10.93 -12.01 13.07
C VAL A 13 -11.98 -10.92 13.32
N LEU A 14 -11.56 -9.68 13.39
CA LEU A 14 -12.46 -8.53 13.39
C LEU A 14 -12.93 -8.28 11.96
N VAL A 15 -14.24 -8.29 11.74
CA VAL A 15 -14.85 -7.91 10.47
C VAL A 15 -15.54 -6.58 10.63
N ILE A 16 -15.21 -5.62 9.77
CA ILE A 16 -15.84 -4.29 9.72
C ILE A 16 -16.48 -4.09 8.37
N ARG A 17 -17.80 -3.91 8.33
CA ARG A 17 -18.56 -3.56 7.13
C ARG A 17 -18.67 -2.06 7.03
N CYS A 18 -18.18 -1.50 5.92
CA CYS A 18 -18.21 -0.08 5.63
C CYS A 18 -19.31 0.23 4.62
N LYS A 19 -20.23 1.13 5.00
CA LYS A 19 -21.29 1.63 4.12
C LYS A 19 -21.19 3.14 4.00
N GLY A 20 -21.20 3.67 2.76
CA GLY A 20 -21.09 5.08 2.47
C GLY A 20 -19.67 5.50 2.06
N ARG A 21 -19.25 6.70 2.44
CA ARG A 21 -17.99 7.30 1.97
C ARG A 21 -16.87 7.12 2.99
N ILE A 22 -15.70 6.69 2.50
CA ILE A 22 -14.46 6.63 3.29
C ILE A 22 -13.55 7.74 2.76
N SER A 23 -13.63 8.92 3.38
CA SER A 23 -12.93 10.13 2.93
C SER A 23 -12.25 10.83 4.10
N PHE A 24 -11.40 11.81 3.77
CA PHE A 24 -10.65 12.61 4.73
C PHE A 24 -11.53 13.15 5.86
N GLY A 25 -11.00 13.15 7.09
CA GLY A 25 -11.61 13.69 8.28
C GLY A 25 -12.30 12.62 9.13
N LYS A 26 -13.53 12.93 9.61
CA LYS A 26 -14.24 12.11 10.59
C LYS A 26 -14.52 10.67 10.15
N GLU A 27 -14.63 10.42 8.87
CA GLU A 27 -14.88 9.09 8.32
C GLU A 27 -13.66 8.18 8.47
N VAL A 28 -12.48 8.68 8.13
CA VAL A 28 -11.21 7.95 8.33
C VAL A 28 -10.93 7.76 9.81
N GLU A 29 -11.09 8.81 10.61
CA GLU A 29 -10.93 8.74 12.07
C GLU A 29 -11.87 7.71 12.71
N ALA A 30 -13.13 7.66 12.26
CA ALA A 30 -14.10 6.68 12.76
C ALA A 30 -13.71 5.24 12.41
N LEU A 31 -13.20 5.00 11.19
CA LEU A 31 -12.74 3.68 10.80
C LEU A 31 -11.50 3.24 11.60
N GLU A 32 -10.53 4.13 11.76
CA GLU A 32 -9.33 3.87 12.56
C GLU A 32 -9.68 3.63 14.04
N ALA A 33 -10.60 4.42 14.60
CA ALA A 33 -11.08 4.25 15.98
C ALA A 33 -11.81 2.92 16.17
N GLU A 34 -12.64 2.49 15.20
CA GLU A 34 -13.34 1.22 15.28
C GLU A 34 -12.37 0.03 15.24
N VAL A 35 -11.33 0.07 14.40
CA VAL A 35 -10.25 -0.92 14.42
C VAL A 35 -9.53 -0.91 15.77
N HIS A 36 -9.13 0.26 16.27
CA HIS A 36 -8.43 0.39 17.56
C HIS A 36 -9.22 -0.19 18.73
N LYS A 37 -10.50 0.13 18.82
CA LYS A 37 -11.42 -0.34 19.88
C LYS A 37 -11.44 -1.87 20.02
N HIS A 38 -11.33 -2.59 18.92
CA HIS A 38 -11.40 -4.05 18.91
C HIS A 38 -10.03 -4.74 18.87
N THR A 39 -8.98 -4.01 18.48
CA THR A 39 -7.66 -4.62 18.29
C THR A 39 -6.69 -4.37 19.43
N LYS A 40 -6.83 -3.28 20.19
CA LYS A 40 -5.92 -2.92 21.28
C LYS A 40 -6.62 -2.90 22.64
N ILE A 41 -5.86 -3.24 23.69
CA ILE A 41 -6.26 -2.98 25.08
C ILE A 41 -6.01 -1.49 25.35
N GLU A 42 -7.02 -0.78 25.87
CA GLU A 42 -6.93 0.64 26.16
C GLU A 42 -5.75 0.94 27.09
N GLY A 43 -4.96 1.95 26.73
CA GLY A 43 -3.77 2.36 27.50
C GLY A 43 -2.56 1.43 27.36
N THR A 44 -2.58 0.45 26.47
CA THR A 44 -1.46 -0.46 26.22
C THR A 44 -1.10 -0.59 24.74
N GLU A 45 0.07 -1.16 24.46
CA GLU A 45 0.46 -1.58 23.10
C GLU A 45 0.11 -3.06 22.81
N VAL A 46 -0.72 -3.70 23.65
CA VAL A 46 -1.11 -5.10 23.49
C VAL A 46 -2.31 -5.22 22.56
N PHE A 47 -2.17 -6.04 21.53
CA PHE A 47 -3.25 -6.36 20.58
C PHE A 47 -4.04 -7.59 21.04
N ILE A 48 -5.36 -7.46 21.18
CA ILE A 48 -6.29 -8.57 21.47
C ILE A 48 -6.60 -9.31 20.16
N VAL A 49 -7.08 -8.58 19.15
CA VAL A 49 -7.35 -9.08 17.81
C VAL A 49 -6.34 -8.47 16.85
N LYS A 50 -5.63 -9.31 16.10
CA LYS A 50 -4.58 -8.87 15.18
C LYS A 50 -4.97 -9.02 13.71
N GLN A 51 -6.08 -9.69 13.45
CA GLN A 51 -6.56 -10.02 12.12
C GLN A 51 -7.83 -9.25 11.84
N VAL A 52 -7.83 -8.45 10.76
CA VAL A 52 -8.94 -7.57 10.41
C VAL A 52 -9.37 -7.80 8.97
N VAL A 53 -10.67 -7.89 8.74
CA VAL A 53 -11.30 -7.89 7.41
C VAL A 53 -12.13 -6.63 7.27
N ILE A 54 -11.90 -5.86 6.22
CA ILE A 54 -12.73 -4.72 5.84
C ILE A 54 -13.59 -5.12 4.65
N HIS A 55 -14.90 -5.09 4.85
CA HIS A 55 -15.92 -5.42 3.85
C HIS A 55 -16.40 -4.12 3.18
N LEU A 56 -16.27 -4.01 1.87
CA LEU A 56 -16.43 -2.79 1.11
C LEU A 56 -17.53 -2.85 0.02
N ALA A 57 -18.48 -3.80 0.11
CA ALA A 57 -19.55 -3.92 -0.87
C ALA A 57 -20.43 -2.66 -0.96
N ASP A 58 -20.70 -2.04 0.19
CA ASP A 58 -21.57 -0.87 0.31
C ASP A 58 -20.76 0.44 0.43
N ALA A 59 -19.45 0.40 0.22
CA ALA A 59 -18.60 1.58 0.16
C ALA A 59 -18.83 2.34 -1.15
N GLU A 60 -19.42 3.52 -1.07
CA GLU A 60 -19.77 4.35 -2.23
C GLU A 60 -18.58 5.11 -2.80
N TYR A 61 -17.60 5.41 -1.94
CA TYR A 61 -16.46 6.26 -2.30
C TYR A 61 -15.27 5.98 -1.39
N LEU A 62 -14.08 6.00 -1.99
CA LEU A 62 -12.80 5.90 -1.30
C LEU A 62 -11.83 6.90 -1.92
N ASP A 63 -11.35 7.87 -1.14
CA ASP A 63 -10.31 8.80 -1.59
C ASP A 63 -8.91 8.37 -1.18
N SER A 64 -7.91 9.18 -1.51
CA SER A 64 -6.51 8.92 -1.15
C SER A 64 -6.28 8.86 0.36
N SER A 65 -7.07 9.59 1.15
CA SER A 65 -6.96 9.58 2.62
C SER A 65 -7.51 8.30 3.22
N GLY A 66 -8.66 7.84 2.72
CA GLY A 66 -9.22 6.53 3.08
C GLY A 66 -8.30 5.38 2.69
N LEU A 67 -7.71 5.48 1.49
CA LEU A 67 -6.72 4.52 1.02
C LEU A 67 -5.46 4.50 1.90
N GLY A 68 -4.95 5.67 2.24
CA GLY A 68 -3.82 5.83 3.17
C GLY A 68 -4.12 5.26 4.56
N ALA A 69 -5.35 5.39 5.06
CA ALA A 69 -5.78 4.79 6.32
C ALA A 69 -5.74 3.25 6.26
N LEU A 70 -6.24 2.63 5.17
CA LEU A 70 -6.18 1.18 4.98
C LEU A 70 -4.72 0.69 4.97
N ILE A 71 -3.82 1.40 4.32
CA ILE A 71 -2.38 1.06 4.27
C ILE A 71 -1.75 1.21 5.66
N ARG A 72 -2.04 2.29 6.39
CA ARG A 72 -1.52 2.49 7.76
C ARG A 72 -1.99 1.38 8.69
N MET A 73 -3.27 1.04 8.68
CA MET A 73 -3.83 -0.04 9.48
C MET A 73 -3.19 -1.39 9.14
N LEU A 74 -2.98 -1.69 7.85
CA LEU A 74 -2.25 -2.88 7.42
C LEU A 74 -0.85 -2.93 8.04
N GLY A 75 -0.07 -1.84 7.94
CA GLY A 75 1.27 -1.76 8.50
C GLY A 75 1.32 -1.95 10.02
N ILE A 76 0.38 -1.34 10.76
CA ILE A 76 0.28 -1.47 12.22
C ILE A 76 -0.04 -2.93 12.61
N LEU A 77 -1.02 -3.54 11.95
CA LEU A 77 -1.44 -4.92 12.24
C LEU A 77 -0.34 -5.93 11.88
N GLN A 78 0.37 -5.72 10.78
CA GLN A 78 1.52 -6.56 10.40
C GLN A 78 2.65 -6.47 11.43
N ALA A 79 2.97 -5.28 11.92
CA ALA A 79 3.96 -5.09 12.97
C ALA A 79 3.58 -5.80 14.28
N ALA A 80 2.28 -5.96 14.54
CA ALA A 80 1.75 -6.73 15.68
C ALA A 80 1.67 -8.25 15.43
N GLY A 81 2.13 -8.73 14.27
CA GLY A 81 2.06 -10.14 13.87
C GLY A 81 0.71 -10.60 13.35
N GLY A 82 -0.13 -9.67 12.90
CA GLY A 82 -1.44 -9.91 12.28
C GLY A 82 -1.50 -9.42 10.84
N GLY A 83 -2.67 -8.92 10.42
CA GLY A 83 -2.85 -8.38 9.07
C GLY A 83 -4.25 -7.84 8.82
N LEU A 84 -4.38 -7.17 7.67
CA LEU A 84 -5.63 -6.64 7.17
C LEU A 84 -5.92 -7.21 5.79
N LYS A 85 -7.15 -7.65 5.59
CA LYS A 85 -7.65 -8.13 4.30
C LYS A 85 -8.89 -7.35 3.90
N LEU A 86 -9.09 -7.20 2.60
CA LEU A 86 -10.27 -6.56 2.03
C LEU A 86 -11.16 -7.63 1.39
N CYS A 87 -12.47 -7.46 1.47
CA CYS A 87 -13.39 -8.32 0.74
C CYS A 87 -14.56 -7.54 0.14
N GLN A 88 -15.15 -8.12 -0.90
CA GLN A 88 -16.35 -7.61 -1.58
C GLN A 88 -16.25 -6.12 -1.89
N LEU A 89 -15.28 -5.75 -2.74
CA LEU A 89 -15.13 -4.36 -3.17
C LEU A 89 -16.34 -3.92 -4.00
N SER A 90 -16.89 -2.73 -3.70
CA SER A 90 -17.81 -2.08 -4.64
C SER A 90 -17.10 -1.74 -5.96
N PRO A 91 -17.82 -1.58 -7.08
CA PRO A 91 -17.21 -1.22 -8.37
C PRO A 91 -16.36 0.05 -8.29
N THR A 92 -16.81 1.05 -7.54
CA THR A 92 -16.08 2.31 -7.33
C THR A 92 -14.74 2.07 -6.61
N VAL A 93 -14.75 1.31 -5.51
CA VAL A 93 -13.54 0.99 -4.75
C VAL A 93 -12.61 0.09 -5.56
N ALA A 94 -13.14 -0.90 -6.27
CA ALA A 94 -12.33 -1.76 -7.13
C ALA A 94 -11.58 -0.95 -8.20
N LYS A 95 -12.23 0.05 -8.80
CA LYS A 95 -11.59 0.94 -9.77
C LYS A 95 -10.47 1.79 -9.15
N VAL A 96 -10.67 2.31 -7.94
CA VAL A 96 -9.63 3.04 -7.21
C VAL A 96 -8.43 2.13 -6.94
N MET A 97 -8.67 0.91 -6.45
CA MET A 97 -7.62 -0.09 -6.18
C MET A 97 -6.83 -0.46 -7.44
N GLU A 98 -7.51 -0.59 -8.59
CA GLU A 98 -6.89 -0.87 -9.87
C GLU A 98 -5.98 0.27 -10.32
N VAL A 99 -6.51 1.51 -10.34
CA VAL A 99 -5.77 2.70 -10.81
C VAL A 99 -4.56 3.02 -9.93
N THR A 100 -4.65 2.74 -8.62
CA THR A 100 -3.54 2.93 -7.68
C THR A 100 -2.60 1.72 -7.58
N ASN A 101 -2.88 0.64 -8.31
CA ASN A 101 -2.17 -0.64 -8.28
C ASN A 101 -2.13 -1.31 -6.88
N LEU A 102 -3.08 -0.97 -6.00
CA LEU A 102 -3.13 -1.50 -4.64
C LEU A 102 -3.87 -2.83 -4.53
N SER A 103 -4.48 -3.30 -5.62
CA SER A 103 -5.04 -4.65 -5.69
C SER A 103 -3.99 -5.72 -5.43
N SER A 104 -2.73 -5.50 -5.83
CA SER A 104 -1.61 -6.41 -5.56
C SER A 104 -1.17 -6.42 -4.09
N LEU A 105 -1.38 -5.32 -3.35
CA LEU A 105 -1.06 -5.22 -1.93
C LEU A 105 -2.14 -5.91 -1.07
N PHE A 106 -3.42 -5.66 -1.36
CA PHE A 106 -4.52 -6.12 -0.52
C PHE A 106 -5.09 -7.48 -0.95
N HIS A 107 -4.90 -7.88 -2.23
CA HIS A 107 -5.46 -9.12 -2.78
C HIS A 107 -6.91 -9.33 -2.35
N PRO A 108 -7.87 -8.48 -2.80
CA PRO A 108 -9.23 -8.49 -2.29
C PRO A 108 -9.93 -9.83 -2.52
N TYR A 109 -10.66 -10.29 -1.52
CA TYR A 109 -11.40 -11.54 -1.57
C TYR A 109 -12.83 -11.32 -2.07
N SER A 110 -13.38 -12.30 -2.79
CA SER A 110 -14.74 -12.24 -3.30
C SER A 110 -15.81 -12.38 -2.21
N THR A 111 -15.46 -12.98 -1.07
CA THR A 111 -16.37 -13.17 0.06
C THR A 111 -15.66 -12.93 1.39
N GLU A 112 -16.45 -12.56 2.41
CA GLU A 112 -16.00 -12.43 3.80
C GLU A 112 -15.43 -13.77 4.32
N ALA A 113 -16.10 -14.88 4.03
CA ALA A 113 -15.65 -16.20 4.47
C ALA A 113 -14.27 -16.57 3.92
N HIS A 114 -13.99 -16.27 2.66
CA HIS A 114 -12.67 -16.50 2.06
C HIS A 114 -11.59 -15.61 2.68
N ALA A 115 -11.93 -14.35 3.00
CA ALA A 115 -10.99 -13.44 3.66
C ALA A 115 -10.63 -13.92 5.08
N ILE A 116 -11.62 -14.41 5.85
CA ILE A 116 -11.41 -14.97 7.19
C ILE A 116 -10.59 -16.27 7.10
N ALA A 117 -10.98 -17.20 6.24
CA ALA A 117 -10.29 -18.48 6.07
C ALA A 117 -8.81 -18.29 5.67
N ALA A 118 -8.49 -17.23 4.92
CA ALA A 118 -7.13 -16.93 4.54
C ALA A 118 -6.21 -16.51 5.70
N PHE A 119 -6.75 -16.24 6.89
CA PHE A 119 -5.95 -16.08 8.10
C PHE A 119 -5.69 -17.45 8.81
N SER A 120 -6.66 -18.38 8.77
CA SER A 120 -6.59 -19.66 9.48
C SER A 120 -5.59 -20.65 8.86
N HIS A 121 -5.29 -20.50 7.55
CA HIS A 121 -4.37 -21.41 6.85
C HIS A 121 -2.90 -21.02 6.99
N GLY A 122 -2.54 -20.28 8.05
CA GLY A 122 -1.15 -19.92 8.31
C GLY A 122 -0.52 -19.07 7.19
N HIS A 123 -1.36 -18.40 6.42
CA HIS A 123 -0.89 -17.41 5.45
C HIS A 123 -0.26 -16.26 6.22
N ARG A 124 1.04 -16.39 6.49
CA ARG A 124 1.88 -15.20 6.62
C ARG A 124 1.52 -14.30 5.44
N PRO A 125 1.47 -12.96 5.59
CA PRO A 125 1.33 -12.04 4.48
C PRO A 125 2.64 -12.00 3.67
N HIS A 126 3.15 -13.16 3.34
CA HIS A 126 4.07 -13.40 2.25
C HIS A 126 3.24 -14.06 1.18
N GLY A 127 3.01 -13.32 0.08
CA GLY A 127 2.43 -13.89 -1.10
C GLY A 127 3.07 -15.23 -1.43
N GLU A 128 2.37 -16.31 -1.17
CA GLU A 128 2.51 -17.49 -1.97
C GLU A 128 1.76 -17.24 -3.27
N SER A 129 2.42 -16.51 -4.18
CA SER A 129 2.35 -16.92 -5.55
C SER A 129 3.29 -18.13 -5.67
N LEU A 130 2.77 -19.26 -5.96
CA LEU A 130 3.45 -20.29 -6.72
C LEU A 130 3.93 -19.61 -8.02
N GLY A 131 5.21 -19.23 -8.08
CA GLY A 131 5.85 -18.61 -9.22
C GLY A 131 6.45 -17.25 -8.91
N SER A 132 7.76 -17.21 -8.66
CA SER A 132 8.68 -16.08 -8.54
C SER A 132 8.20 -14.92 -7.67
N SER A 133 8.81 -14.74 -6.50
CA SER A 133 8.63 -13.53 -5.69
C SER A 133 9.13 -12.34 -6.51
N LYS A 134 8.19 -11.60 -7.10
CA LYS A 134 8.54 -10.38 -7.84
C LYS A 134 9.14 -9.38 -6.86
N THR A 135 10.27 -8.84 -7.21
CA THR A 135 10.90 -7.74 -6.47
C THR A 135 9.96 -6.54 -6.43
N ARG A 136 9.71 -6.01 -5.24
CA ARG A 136 8.82 -4.86 -5.01
C ARG A 136 9.57 -3.57 -5.10
N ILE A 137 9.03 -2.63 -5.88
CA ILE A 137 9.61 -1.30 -6.11
C ILE A 137 8.53 -0.24 -5.79
N VAL A 138 8.91 0.78 -5.01
CA VAL A 138 8.07 1.96 -4.78
C VAL A 138 8.60 3.12 -5.62
N CYS A 139 7.74 3.73 -6.45
CA CYS A 139 8.06 4.94 -7.20
C CYS A 139 7.32 6.14 -6.60
N ILE A 140 8.05 7.24 -6.38
CA ILE A 140 7.47 8.48 -5.85
C ILE A 140 7.83 9.68 -6.72
N ASP A 141 6.81 10.41 -7.17
CA ASP A 141 6.95 11.71 -7.86
C ASP A 141 5.61 12.44 -7.91
N PRO A 142 5.55 13.79 -7.87
CA PRO A 142 4.31 14.54 -8.06
C PRO A 142 3.65 14.33 -9.42
N SER A 143 4.43 14.01 -10.46
CA SER A 143 3.97 13.79 -11.83
C SER A 143 3.33 12.42 -12.01
N SER A 144 2.01 12.39 -12.22
CA SER A 144 1.28 11.17 -12.54
C SER A 144 1.72 10.52 -13.86
N ASN A 145 2.12 11.33 -14.84
CA ASN A 145 2.61 10.84 -16.13
C ASN A 145 3.94 10.09 -16.00
N LEU A 146 4.87 10.63 -15.20
CA LEU A 146 6.14 9.98 -14.90
C LEU A 146 5.90 8.65 -14.17
N LEU A 147 5.06 8.65 -13.15
CA LEU A 147 4.72 7.45 -12.39
C LEU A 147 4.07 6.37 -13.26
N ALA A 148 3.17 6.76 -14.16
CA ALA A 148 2.54 5.83 -15.10
C ALA A 148 3.58 5.19 -16.04
N GLY A 149 4.50 6.00 -16.57
CA GLY A 149 5.59 5.52 -17.43
C GLY A 149 6.56 4.57 -16.70
N LEU A 150 6.98 4.92 -15.49
CA LEU A 150 7.82 4.07 -14.63
C LEU A 150 7.12 2.76 -14.29
N SER A 151 5.85 2.84 -13.89
CA SER A 151 5.05 1.64 -13.58
C SER A 151 4.94 0.71 -14.78
N ALA A 152 4.62 1.24 -15.97
CA ALA A 152 4.52 0.44 -17.19
C ALA A 152 5.87 -0.24 -17.54
N LEU A 153 6.97 0.51 -17.49
CA LEU A 153 8.31 0.00 -17.82
C LEU A 153 8.75 -1.11 -16.87
N LEU A 154 8.65 -0.86 -15.57
CA LEU A 154 9.12 -1.78 -14.54
C LEU A 154 8.23 -3.03 -14.41
N THR A 155 6.90 -2.88 -14.54
CA THR A 155 5.97 -4.02 -14.52
C THR A 155 6.21 -4.94 -15.71
N ARG A 156 6.45 -4.39 -16.91
CA ARG A 156 6.82 -5.18 -18.10
C ARG A 156 8.15 -5.92 -17.94
N SER A 157 9.03 -5.41 -17.08
CA SER A 157 10.32 -6.03 -16.73
C SER A 157 10.24 -7.04 -15.58
N GLY A 158 9.03 -7.35 -15.10
CA GLY A 158 8.78 -8.40 -14.11
C GLY A 158 8.74 -7.92 -12.65
N TYR A 159 8.86 -6.63 -12.39
CA TYR A 159 8.78 -6.07 -11.04
C TYR A 159 7.34 -5.84 -10.58
N GLU A 160 7.11 -5.85 -9.27
CA GLU A 160 5.86 -5.42 -8.65
C GLU A 160 6.02 -3.95 -8.24
N VAL A 161 5.23 -3.05 -8.84
CA VAL A 161 5.46 -1.59 -8.76
C VAL A 161 4.30 -0.91 -8.05
N PHE A 162 4.64 -0.15 -7.03
CA PHE A 162 3.72 0.71 -6.28
C PHE A 162 4.08 2.16 -6.52
N THR A 163 3.09 3.01 -6.75
CA THR A 163 3.32 4.41 -7.05
C THR A 163 2.61 5.33 -6.06
N THR A 164 3.25 6.44 -5.70
CA THR A 164 2.62 7.48 -4.88
C THR A 164 3.10 8.87 -5.27
N ARG A 165 2.22 9.86 -5.10
CA ARG A 165 2.52 11.26 -5.37
C ARG A 165 2.86 12.05 -4.11
N HIS A 166 2.62 11.49 -2.94
CA HIS A 166 2.71 12.17 -1.66
C HIS A 166 3.79 11.55 -0.77
N VAL A 167 4.58 12.41 -0.14
CA VAL A 167 5.69 12.02 0.76
C VAL A 167 5.19 11.18 1.95
N GLY A 168 4.06 11.58 2.53
CA GLY A 168 3.47 10.85 3.67
C GLY A 168 3.11 9.42 3.33
N ASP A 169 2.51 9.22 2.15
CA ASP A 169 2.08 7.91 1.67
C ASP A 169 3.28 7.01 1.35
N ALA A 170 4.38 7.59 0.82
CA ALA A 170 5.61 6.83 0.53
C ALA A 170 6.18 6.16 1.78
N SER A 171 6.24 6.88 2.90
CA SER A 171 6.73 6.33 4.17
C SER A 171 5.84 5.19 4.66
N THR A 172 4.54 5.31 4.45
CA THR A 172 3.56 4.29 4.82
C THR A 172 3.65 3.06 3.93
N LEU A 173 3.76 3.27 2.61
CA LEU A 173 3.96 2.20 1.62
C LEU A 173 5.25 1.41 1.90
N VAL A 174 6.36 2.10 2.12
CA VAL A 174 7.64 1.43 2.41
C VAL A 174 7.54 0.53 3.63
N ARG A 175 6.88 0.97 4.70
CA ARG A 175 6.67 0.15 5.89
C ARG A 175 5.74 -1.04 5.65
N ALA A 176 4.66 -0.84 4.87
CA ALA A 176 3.64 -1.86 4.65
C ALA A 176 4.11 -2.97 3.70
N ILE A 177 4.86 -2.62 2.64
CA ILE A 177 5.23 -3.57 1.59
C ILE A 177 6.68 -4.04 1.66
N ALA A 178 7.52 -3.41 2.49
CA ALA A 178 8.96 -3.70 2.61
C ALA A 178 9.61 -3.87 1.22
N PRO A 179 9.66 -2.81 0.38
CA PRO A 179 10.18 -2.91 -0.98
C PRO A 179 11.70 -3.08 -0.95
N SER A 180 12.25 -3.69 -1.99
CA SER A 180 13.71 -3.81 -2.16
C SER A 180 14.32 -2.50 -2.67
N LEU A 181 13.53 -1.68 -3.38
CA LEU A 181 14.01 -0.45 -4.00
C LEU A 181 12.93 0.64 -3.95
N MET A 182 13.33 1.86 -3.67
CA MET A 182 12.55 3.07 -3.91
C MET A 182 13.16 3.88 -5.04
N ILE A 183 12.33 4.29 -6.01
CA ILE A 183 12.71 5.19 -7.10
C ILE A 183 12.06 6.55 -6.84
N SER A 184 12.89 7.57 -6.70
CA SER A 184 12.46 8.96 -6.53
C SER A 184 12.59 9.72 -7.84
N GLY A 185 11.49 10.26 -8.34
CA GLY A 185 11.48 11.10 -9.53
C GLY A 185 12.03 12.52 -9.28
N PRO A 186 12.27 13.28 -10.37
CA PRO A 186 12.86 14.63 -10.31
C PRO A 186 12.04 15.61 -9.47
N GLY A 187 10.71 15.50 -9.51
CA GLY A 187 9.82 16.41 -8.78
C GLY A 187 9.98 16.36 -7.25
N MET A 188 10.58 15.30 -6.74
CA MET A 188 10.84 15.16 -5.30
C MET A 188 12.05 15.97 -4.84
N HIS A 189 13.00 16.30 -5.73
CA HIS A 189 14.19 17.08 -5.38
C HIS A 189 13.86 18.53 -5.04
N ALA A 190 12.86 19.09 -5.69
CA ALA A 190 12.40 20.45 -5.45
C ALA A 190 11.56 20.62 -4.18
N HIS A 191 11.19 19.51 -3.54
CA HIS A 191 10.32 19.52 -2.37
C HIS A 191 11.12 19.26 -1.08
N PRO A 192 11.24 20.23 -0.14
CA PRO A 192 12.08 20.09 1.06
C PRO A 192 11.77 18.85 1.88
N THR A 193 10.48 18.55 2.08
CA THR A 193 10.02 17.36 2.81
C THR A 193 10.35 16.07 2.05
N GLY A 194 10.33 16.10 0.71
CA GLY A 194 10.68 14.97 -0.14
C GLY A 194 12.15 14.60 -0.02
N SER A 195 13.02 15.57 -0.15
CA SER A 195 14.48 15.39 -0.01
C SER A 195 14.85 14.86 1.37
N ALA A 196 14.26 15.40 2.44
CA ALA A 196 14.51 14.94 3.81
C ALA A 196 14.06 13.48 4.04
N MET A 197 12.90 13.08 3.47
CA MET A 197 12.42 11.71 3.54
C MET A 197 13.35 10.74 2.79
N ILE A 198 13.76 11.10 1.58
CA ILE A 198 14.67 10.30 0.74
C ILE A 198 15.98 10.05 1.50
N GLU A 199 16.55 11.10 2.08
CA GLU A 199 17.78 10.99 2.84
C GLU A 199 17.62 10.10 4.08
N LYS A 200 16.50 10.20 4.79
CA LYS A 200 16.17 9.31 5.91
C LYS A 200 16.12 7.84 5.50
N PHE A 201 15.53 7.51 4.35
CA PHE A 201 15.50 6.13 3.86
C PHE A 201 16.87 5.65 3.43
N ARG A 202 17.68 6.49 2.80
CA ARG A 202 19.07 6.18 2.44
C ARG A 202 19.92 5.84 3.66
N GLN A 203 19.79 6.63 4.73
CA GLN A 203 20.52 6.42 5.99
C GLN A 203 20.07 5.20 6.77
N SER A 204 18.84 4.72 6.56
CA SER A 204 18.34 3.53 7.28
C SER A 204 19.04 2.23 6.89
N GLY A 205 19.71 2.17 5.76
CA GLY A 205 20.46 1.00 5.27
C GLY A 205 19.61 -0.22 4.86
N HIS A 206 18.29 -0.14 5.07
CA HIS A 206 17.37 -1.26 4.79
C HIS A 206 16.66 -1.18 3.44
N LEU A 207 16.84 -0.07 2.72
CA LEU A 207 16.16 0.20 1.47
C LEU A 207 17.11 0.88 0.49
N HIS A 208 17.28 0.29 -0.68
CA HIS A 208 17.97 0.97 -1.76
C HIS A 208 17.14 2.14 -2.29
N VAL A 209 17.78 3.28 -2.54
CA VAL A 209 17.11 4.48 -3.06
C VAL A 209 17.81 4.93 -4.34
N LEU A 210 17.08 4.87 -5.45
CA LEU A 210 17.50 5.37 -6.74
C LEU A 210 16.83 6.73 -7.01
N GLN A 211 17.63 7.76 -7.21
CA GLN A 211 17.14 9.10 -7.59
C GLN A 211 17.29 9.28 -9.09
N LEU A 212 16.20 9.63 -9.77
CA LEU A 212 16.23 9.95 -11.18
C LEU A 212 16.80 11.36 -11.41
N PRO A 213 17.57 11.57 -12.46
CA PRO A 213 18.11 12.90 -12.79
C PRO A 213 16.99 13.90 -13.12
N PRO A 214 17.25 15.22 -12.97
CA PRO A 214 16.25 16.27 -13.17
C PRO A 214 15.62 16.30 -14.57
N ASP A 215 16.35 15.86 -15.56
CA ASP A 215 15.97 15.80 -16.98
C ASP A 215 15.37 14.44 -17.39
N PHE A 216 15.11 13.55 -16.43
CA PHE A 216 14.52 12.25 -16.73
C PHE A 216 13.08 12.39 -17.24
N HIS A 217 12.85 11.93 -18.46
CA HIS A 217 11.53 11.86 -19.10
C HIS A 217 11.24 10.44 -19.60
N THR A 218 10.06 9.93 -19.28
CA THR A 218 9.64 8.58 -19.73
C THR A 218 9.34 8.48 -21.23
N ALA A 219 9.20 9.61 -21.91
CA ALA A 219 8.95 9.67 -23.37
C ALA A 219 10.17 9.22 -24.19
N GLU A 220 11.37 9.28 -23.64
CA GLU A 220 12.60 8.75 -24.28
C GLU A 220 12.80 7.28 -23.94
N ALA A 221 11.80 6.45 -24.21
CA ALA A 221 11.73 5.03 -23.85
C ALA A 221 12.78 4.12 -24.51
N GLY A 222 13.73 4.69 -25.28
CA GLY A 222 14.84 3.93 -25.86
C GLY A 222 15.97 3.70 -24.85
N GLN A 223 16.91 4.65 -24.79
CA GLN A 223 18.16 4.53 -24.03
C GLN A 223 17.94 4.73 -22.52
N ALA A 224 17.26 5.80 -22.13
CA ALA A 224 17.04 6.15 -20.72
C ALA A 224 16.27 5.06 -19.95
N GLY A 225 15.33 4.38 -20.61
CA GLY A 225 14.59 3.26 -20.02
C GLY A 225 15.47 2.03 -19.82
N GLN A 226 16.38 1.73 -20.75
CA GLN A 226 17.32 0.62 -20.63
C GLN A 226 18.36 0.88 -19.54
N ASP A 227 18.87 2.09 -19.45
CA ASP A 227 19.83 2.52 -18.43
C ASP A 227 19.20 2.44 -17.03
N LEU A 228 17.95 2.90 -16.89
CA LEU A 228 17.19 2.74 -15.64
C LEU A 228 17.05 1.26 -15.25
N LEU A 229 16.64 0.40 -16.18
CA LEU A 229 16.48 -1.03 -15.89
C LEU A 229 17.80 -1.69 -15.50
N SER A 230 18.91 -1.27 -16.09
CA SER A 230 20.25 -1.76 -15.75
C SER A 230 20.62 -1.37 -14.32
N GLN A 231 20.38 -0.11 -13.92
CA GLN A 231 20.60 0.37 -12.55
C GLN A 231 19.70 -0.35 -11.54
N VAL A 232 18.42 -0.54 -11.87
CA VAL A 232 17.47 -1.27 -11.02
C VAL A 232 17.94 -2.70 -10.78
N ARG A 233 18.37 -3.41 -11.84
CA ARG A 233 18.89 -4.78 -11.72
C ARG A 233 20.11 -4.83 -10.82
N ALA A 234 21.05 -3.91 -10.97
CA ALA A 234 22.26 -3.85 -10.14
C ALA A 234 21.94 -3.64 -8.65
N LEU A 235 20.97 -2.79 -8.32
CA LEU A 235 20.58 -2.48 -6.94
C LEU A 235 19.75 -3.58 -6.28
N VAL A 236 19.06 -4.39 -7.05
CA VAL A 236 18.15 -5.42 -6.54
C VAL A 236 18.82 -6.79 -6.46
N ALA A 237 19.92 -7.01 -7.22
CA ALA A 237 20.68 -8.27 -7.23
C ALA A 237 21.76 -8.36 -6.16
N GLY A 238 22.12 -7.26 -5.50
CA GLY A 238 23.09 -7.17 -4.40
C GLY A 238 22.40 -7.16 -3.04
#